data_78dc17307abbe5b5614e3e382542c906
#
_entry.id   78dc17307abbe5b5614e3e382542c906
#
_cell.length_a   1.000
_cell.length_b   1.000
_cell.length_c   1.000
_cell.angle_alpha   90.00
_cell.angle_beta   90.00
_cell.angle_gamma   90.00
#
_symmetry.space_group_name_H-M   'P 1'
#
loop_
_entity.id
_entity.type
_entity.pdbx_description
1 polymer ?
#
loop_
_entity_poly.entity_id
_entity_poly.type
_entity_poly.pdbx_seq_one_letter_code
_entity_poly.pdbx_strand_id
1 'polypeptide(L)'
;MSSSDIQRLEKIRQINTANPKWVNRDLYRLLYKEDLYVLAYETLKSKSGNMTKGADGKTIDGFSARTISRLINAMKDESFQFTAARKVEIPKSNGKKRALGIAPPNDKIVQQIIKLILEAIYEPNFSENSHGFRENMGCHTALKSFRTNWSGVNWIVEGDIEGFFDNISHDILISLLRVRIADERFINLIRKALNAGYLEFGMFHNTIVGTPQGSVVSPTLANIYLDGFDKFVEAKIKEYERGNAKITHPKHRSLSSKINYRLKKANLCSDLVEKERILDEVKTLKREFASTPTVLHDGEYIRVKYIRYADDWIIGVNGSKELATKLRQECADYFTDVLKLKLNFEKTHIRHAKTEKSRFLGTELKVGHDGESKKATYTSKNGFKFKKRVTGWQPIMTAPVGELVSKLAIKGFCDHDGNPKSKASWSVLDDIQIVELIGSVWLGLHNYYSFADNRCDLGRVQYILLHSAAKTLAHKHRSSVKKTFKRYGQNLTVTVKDKDSKVVRKIAFPYKPSLTRQKFEFMTHSETVNDGGRLQTFIKLRTRSKLFSPCCICGETENIEMHHVKHIRKIGEKVKGFTLTMAKINRKQVPVCHDCHVKIHNGKYDGLKLSKFALPKLAKA
;
A
#
# COMPACT_ATOMS: atom_id res chain seq x y z
N MET A 1 30.25 7.48 14.54
CA MET A 1 30.68 7.79 13.16
C MET A 1 29.44 7.91 12.28
N SER A 2 29.12 9.09 11.77
CA SER A 2 28.04 9.27 10.80
C SER A 2 28.51 8.68 9.47
N SER A 3 27.76 7.75 8.88
CA SER A 3 28.15 7.18 7.60
C SER A 3 28.01 8.25 6.51
N SER A 4 29.15 8.73 6.02
CA SER A 4 29.23 9.74 4.95
C SER A 4 28.46 9.33 3.69
N ASP A 5 28.33 8.02 3.47
CA ASP A 5 27.72 7.42 2.28
C ASP A 5 26.19 7.51 2.30
N ILE A 6 25.56 7.33 3.47
CA ILE A 6 24.10 7.53 3.63
C ILE A 6 23.76 9.03 3.52
N GLN A 7 24.62 9.90 4.07
CA GLN A 7 24.47 11.35 3.93
C GLN A 7 24.56 11.80 2.46
N ARG A 8 25.34 11.10 1.63
CA ARG A 8 25.41 11.39 0.19
C ARG A 8 24.09 11.12 -0.54
N LEU A 9 23.37 10.07 -0.19
CA LEU A 9 22.00 9.84 -0.73
C LEU A 9 21.05 10.98 -0.34
N GLU A 10 21.11 11.43 0.91
CA GLU A 10 20.29 12.53 1.37
C GLU A 10 20.64 13.85 0.67
N LYS A 11 21.92 14.10 0.45
CA LYS A 11 22.39 15.28 -0.32
C LYS A 11 21.88 15.23 -1.77
N ILE A 12 21.89 14.06 -2.42
CA ILE A 12 21.32 13.91 -3.76
C ILE A 12 19.83 14.27 -3.73
N ARG A 13 19.08 13.79 -2.73
CA ARG A 13 17.66 14.11 -2.57
C ARG A 13 17.44 15.61 -2.40
N GLN A 14 18.19 16.27 -1.53
CA GLN A 14 18.11 17.71 -1.30
C GLN A 14 18.38 18.53 -2.58
N ILE A 15 19.42 18.17 -3.34
CA ILE A 15 19.74 18.82 -4.62
C ILE A 15 18.57 18.67 -5.61
N ASN A 16 18.01 17.46 -5.74
CA ASN A 16 16.92 17.20 -6.66
C ASN A 16 15.58 17.79 -6.19
N THR A 17 15.41 18.02 -4.89
CA THR A 17 14.28 18.78 -4.34
C THR A 17 14.40 20.27 -4.68
N ALA A 18 15.59 20.85 -4.48
CA ALA A 18 15.84 22.25 -4.77
C ALA A 18 15.82 22.56 -6.27
N ASN A 19 16.33 21.65 -7.11
CA ASN A 19 16.34 21.78 -8.56
C ASN A 19 15.77 20.57 -9.27
N PRO A 20 14.48 20.59 -9.63
CA PRO A 20 13.81 19.51 -10.35
C PRO A 20 14.40 19.15 -11.72
N LYS A 21 15.22 20.01 -12.30
CA LYS A 21 15.89 19.78 -13.59
C LYS A 21 17.36 19.38 -13.45
N TRP A 22 17.83 19.17 -12.22
CA TRP A 22 19.23 18.78 -11.98
C TRP A 22 19.57 17.47 -12.68
N VAL A 23 20.71 17.45 -13.39
CA VAL A 23 21.24 16.24 -14.04
C VAL A 23 22.31 15.63 -13.14
N ASN A 24 22.05 14.40 -12.69
CA ASN A 24 22.89 13.68 -11.74
C ASN A 24 24.04 12.96 -12.45
N ARG A 25 25.24 13.04 -11.88
CA ARG A 25 26.46 12.40 -12.35
C ARG A 25 27.09 11.57 -11.23
N ASP A 26 28.03 10.69 -11.56
CA ASP A 26 28.79 9.87 -10.61
C ASP A 26 27.93 9.01 -9.65
N LEU A 27 26.78 8.56 -10.13
CA LEU A 27 25.86 7.70 -9.35
C LEU A 27 26.40 6.27 -9.21
N TYR A 28 27.09 5.77 -10.24
CA TYR A 28 27.65 4.42 -10.24
C TYR A 28 28.64 4.20 -9.11
N ARG A 29 29.41 5.22 -8.73
CA ARG A 29 30.36 5.17 -7.60
C ARG A 29 29.70 4.92 -6.24
N LEU A 30 28.39 5.17 -6.11
CA LEU A 30 27.64 4.80 -4.90
C LEU A 30 27.60 3.28 -4.69
N LEU A 31 27.69 2.49 -5.76
CA LEU A 31 27.75 1.03 -5.69
C LEU A 31 29.08 0.48 -5.15
N TYR A 32 30.07 1.34 -4.91
CA TYR A 32 31.33 0.97 -4.24
C TYR A 32 31.24 1.11 -2.70
N LYS A 33 30.10 1.58 -2.20
CA LYS A 33 29.92 1.98 -0.81
C LYS A 33 29.30 0.86 0.01
N GLU A 34 30.05 0.30 0.96
CA GLU A 34 29.64 -0.82 1.81
C GLU A 34 28.37 -0.54 2.60
N ASP A 35 28.24 0.67 3.16
CA ASP A 35 27.08 1.07 3.95
C ASP A 35 25.75 0.94 3.19
N LEU A 36 25.76 1.12 1.86
CA LEU A 36 24.55 0.95 1.04
C LEU A 36 24.14 -0.51 0.90
N TYR A 37 25.09 -1.45 0.88
CA TYR A 37 24.79 -2.89 0.90
C TYR A 37 24.23 -3.32 2.24
N VAL A 38 24.80 -2.83 3.35
CA VAL A 38 24.28 -3.06 4.69
C VAL A 38 22.85 -2.53 4.81
N LEU A 39 22.60 -1.31 4.34
CA LEU A 39 21.26 -0.70 4.35
C LEU A 39 20.27 -1.50 3.47
N ALA A 40 20.69 -1.90 2.27
CA ALA A 40 19.87 -2.73 1.37
C ALA A 40 19.52 -4.07 2.01
N TYR A 41 20.49 -4.74 2.63
CA TYR A 41 20.27 -5.98 3.35
C TYR A 41 19.28 -5.80 4.52
N GLU A 42 19.50 -4.81 5.38
CA GLU A 42 18.62 -4.52 6.52
C GLU A 42 17.18 -4.20 6.09
N THR A 43 17.02 -3.53 4.96
CA THR A 43 15.70 -3.22 4.39
C THR A 43 14.99 -4.48 3.85
N LEU A 44 15.75 -5.40 3.26
CA LEU A 44 15.21 -6.58 2.59
C LEU A 44 15.05 -7.78 3.54
N LYS A 45 15.96 -8.00 4.48
CA LYS A 45 16.04 -9.21 5.32
C LYS A 45 14.72 -9.58 5.98
N SER A 46 13.91 -8.58 6.31
CA SER A 46 12.65 -8.77 7.01
C SER A 46 11.42 -8.94 6.07
N LYS A 47 11.55 -8.81 4.76
CA LYS A 47 10.41 -8.95 3.83
C LYS A 47 10.08 -10.42 3.57
N SER A 48 8.78 -10.75 3.51
CA SER A 48 8.32 -12.08 3.10
C SER A 48 8.79 -12.38 1.67
N GLY A 49 9.16 -13.58 1.37
CA GLY A 49 9.64 -13.95 0.03
C GLY A 49 11.17 -13.92 -0.14
N ASN A 50 11.95 -13.28 0.75
CA ASN A 50 13.40 -13.32 0.64
C ASN A 50 14.00 -14.68 1.06
N MET A 51 13.21 -15.52 1.74
CA MET A 51 13.53 -16.94 1.99
C MET A 51 13.02 -17.86 0.85
N THR A 52 12.49 -17.30 -0.23
CA THR A 52 12.16 -18.09 -1.42
C THR A 52 13.39 -18.16 -2.33
N LYS A 53 13.78 -19.37 -2.71
CA LYS A 53 14.95 -19.62 -3.57
C LYS A 53 14.83 -18.88 -4.90
N GLY A 54 15.89 -18.20 -5.31
CA GLY A 54 16.04 -17.63 -6.64
C GLY A 54 16.28 -18.72 -7.71
N ALA A 55 16.66 -18.28 -8.90
CA ALA A 55 17.06 -19.20 -9.98
C ALA A 55 18.36 -19.97 -9.65
N ASP A 56 19.24 -19.35 -8.87
CA ASP A 56 20.48 -19.93 -8.33
C ASP A 56 20.27 -20.91 -7.16
N GLY A 57 19.03 -21.19 -6.80
CA GLY A 57 18.69 -22.05 -5.66
C GLY A 57 18.96 -21.44 -4.29
N LYS A 58 19.51 -20.22 -4.21
CA LYS A 58 19.89 -19.54 -2.98
C LYS A 58 18.76 -18.67 -2.40
N THR A 59 18.82 -18.42 -1.12
CA THR A 59 17.98 -17.48 -0.38
C THR A 59 18.86 -16.39 0.23
N ILE A 60 18.28 -15.40 0.90
CA ILE A 60 19.05 -14.35 1.61
C ILE A 60 19.80 -14.89 2.85
N ASP A 61 19.59 -16.15 3.22
CA ASP A 61 20.34 -16.83 4.27
C ASP A 61 21.82 -16.97 3.90
N GLY A 62 22.73 -16.81 4.85
CA GLY A 62 24.18 -16.82 4.59
C GLY A 62 24.75 -15.52 4.01
N PHE A 63 23.99 -14.42 3.97
CA PHE A 63 24.53 -13.13 3.54
C PHE A 63 25.62 -12.63 4.51
N SER A 64 26.74 -12.15 3.97
CA SER A 64 27.94 -11.84 4.75
C SER A 64 28.68 -10.62 4.23
N ALA A 65 29.61 -10.05 5.04
CA ALA A 65 30.52 -8.99 4.63
C ALA A 65 31.38 -9.41 3.42
N ARG A 66 31.81 -10.69 3.35
CA ARG A 66 32.53 -11.23 2.19
C ARG A 66 31.70 -11.16 0.91
N THR A 67 30.39 -11.38 1.02
CA THR A 67 29.48 -11.23 -0.13
C THR A 67 29.41 -9.77 -0.58
N ILE A 68 29.39 -8.81 0.36
CA ILE A 68 29.42 -7.37 0.05
C ILE A 68 30.71 -7.02 -0.69
N SER A 69 31.87 -7.41 -0.15
CA SER A 69 33.16 -7.13 -0.79
C SER A 69 33.26 -7.68 -2.22
N ARG A 70 32.75 -8.91 -2.42
CA ARG A 70 32.69 -9.52 -3.76
C ARG A 70 31.79 -8.73 -4.72
N LEU A 71 30.62 -8.28 -4.27
CA LEU A 71 29.71 -7.46 -5.08
C LEU A 71 30.33 -6.11 -5.40
N ILE A 72 31.00 -5.46 -4.44
CA ILE A 72 31.69 -4.19 -4.65
C ILE A 72 32.81 -4.34 -5.68
N ASN A 73 33.63 -5.41 -5.62
CA ASN A 73 34.67 -5.66 -6.60
C ASN A 73 34.06 -5.87 -7.99
N ALA A 74 33.00 -6.68 -8.11
CA ALA A 74 32.31 -6.86 -9.38
C ALA A 74 31.65 -5.58 -9.93
N MET A 75 31.34 -4.61 -9.08
CA MET A 75 30.92 -3.27 -9.53
C MET A 75 32.10 -2.41 -9.98
N LYS A 76 33.27 -2.50 -9.31
CA LYS A 76 34.45 -1.73 -9.67
C LYS A 76 35.02 -2.13 -11.03
N ASP A 77 35.04 -3.41 -11.31
CA ASP A 77 35.52 -3.98 -12.60
C ASP A 77 34.41 -4.10 -13.65
N GLU A 78 33.17 -3.67 -13.33
CA GLU A 78 31.97 -3.69 -14.19
C GLU A 78 31.55 -5.10 -14.66
N SER A 79 32.12 -6.15 -14.04
CA SER A 79 31.84 -7.56 -14.38
C SER A 79 30.49 -8.06 -13.87
N PHE A 80 29.81 -7.31 -13.00
CA PHE A 80 28.53 -7.72 -12.46
C PHE A 80 27.47 -7.91 -13.54
N GLN A 81 26.81 -9.10 -13.50
CA GLN A 81 25.69 -9.45 -14.36
C GLN A 81 24.51 -9.88 -13.50
N PHE A 82 23.31 -9.42 -13.86
CA PHE A 82 22.09 -9.94 -13.25
C PHE A 82 21.77 -11.32 -13.76
N THR A 83 21.29 -12.17 -12.88
CA THR A 83 20.84 -13.52 -13.21
C THR A 83 19.34 -13.49 -13.56
N ALA A 84 18.93 -14.29 -14.54
CA ALA A 84 17.53 -14.42 -14.88
C ALA A 84 16.65 -14.78 -13.67
N ALA A 85 15.51 -14.12 -13.53
CA ALA A 85 14.58 -14.38 -12.44
C ALA A 85 13.86 -15.72 -12.63
N ARG A 86 13.63 -16.47 -11.55
CA ARG A 86 12.81 -17.70 -11.61
C ARG A 86 11.34 -17.34 -11.71
N LYS A 87 10.67 -17.73 -12.80
CA LYS A 87 9.24 -17.50 -13.01
C LYS A 87 8.40 -18.42 -12.12
N VAL A 88 7.44 -17.85 -11.42
CA VAL A 88 6.44 -18.57 -10.61
C VAL A 88 5.07 -17.99 -10.93
N GLU A 89 4.11 -18.86 -11.25
CA GLU A 89 2.74 -18.45 -11.52
C GLU A 89 1.89 -18.43 -10.25
N ILE A 90 1.22 -17.31 -10.02
CA ILE A 90 0.28 -17.13 -8.90
C ILE A 90 -1.13 -16.98 -9.48
N PRO A 91 -2.12 -17.76 -8.97
CA PRO A 91 -3.50 -17.66 -9.45
C PRO A 91 -4.10 -16.29 -9.08
N LYS A 92 -4.75 -15.63 -10.05
CA LYS A 92 -5.58 -14.45 -9.85
C LYS A 92 -6.99 -14.86 -9.41
N SER A 93 -7.74 -13.92 -8.83
CA SER A 93 -9.15 -14.15 -8.41
C SER A 93 -10.10 -14.48 -9.57
N ASN A 94 -9.74 -14.14 -10.80
CA ASN A 94 -10.51 -14.41 -12.02
C ASN A 94 -10.09 -15.70 -12.74
N GLY A 95 -9.34 -16.60 -12.09
CA GLY A 95 -8.85 -17.85 -12.67
C GLY A 95 -7.63 -17.73 -13.57
N LYS A 96 -7.26 -16.52 -14.03
CA LYS A 96 -6.03 -16.27 -14.78
C LYS A 96 -4.82 -16.38 -13.85
N LYS A 97 -3.64 -16.65 -14.40
CA LYS A 97 -2.39 -16.70 -13.65
C LYS A 97 -1.63 -15.38 -13.80
N ARG A 98 -0.86 -15.01 -12.78
CA ARG A 98 0.09 -13.90 -12.79
C ARG A 98 1.49 -14.46 -12.69
N ALA A 99 2.35 -14.13 -13.63
CA ALA A 99 3.77 -14.44 -13.55
C ALA A 99 4.47 -13.55 -12.52
N LEU A 100 5.25 -14.15 -11.63
CA LEU A 100 6.09 -13.47 -10.67
C LEU A 100 7.55 -13.90 -10.87
N GLY A 101 8.45 -12.95 -11.08
CA GLY A 101 9.89 -13.20 -11.17
C GLY A 101 10.54 -13.17 -9.78
N ILE A 102 11.23 -14.25 -9.42
CA ILE A 102 12.00 -14.33 -8.17
C ILE A 102 13.47 -14.20 -8.50
N ALA A 103 14.02 -13.00 -8.30
CA ALA A 103 15.43 -12.72 -8.49
C ALA A 103 16.30 -13.39 -7.40
N PRO A 104 17.56 -13.75 -7.68
CA PRO A 104 18.54 -14.17 -6.70
C PRO A 104 18.78 -13.14 -5.60
N PRO A 105 19.28 -13.55 -4.42
CA PRO A 105 19.48 -12.63 -3.29
C PRO A 105 20.44 -11.48 -3.59
N ASN A 106 21.56 -11.76 -4.27
CA ASN A 106 22.55 -10.75 -4.62
C ASN A 106 21.96 -9.69 -5.56
N ASP A 107 21.18 -10.13 -6.54
CA ASP A 107 20.50 -9.25 -7.49
C ASP A 107 19.49 -8.35 -6.76
N LYS A 108 18.73 -8.90 -5.81
CA LYS A 108 17.80 -8.12 -4.97
C LYS A 108 18.53 -7.04 -4.17
N ILE A 109 19.73 -7.33 -3.65
CA ILE A 109 20.54 -6.34 -2.91
C ILE A 109 20.96 -5.21 -3.85
N VAL A 110 21.52 -5.54 -5.01
CA VAL A 110 21.92 -4.52 -6.00
C VAL A 110 20.72 -3.72 -6.49
N GLN A 111 19.60 -4.37 -6.81
CA GLN A 111 18.35 -3.70 -7.18
C GLN A 111 17.84 -2.76 -6.08
N GLN A 112 18.03 -3.12 -4.79
CA GLN A 112 17.64 -2.26 -3.68
C GLN A 112 18.52 -1.00 -3.60
N ILE A 113 19.81 -1.10 -3.91
CA ILE A 113 20.70 0.07 -3.96
C ILE A 113 20.32 0.97 -5.14
N ILE A 114 20.09 0.41 -6.33
CA ILE A 114 19.59 1.15 -7.50
C ILE A 114 18.28 1.87 -7.14
N LYS A 115 17.37 1.18 -6.48
CA LYS A 115 16.11 1.76 -6.01
C LYS A 115 16.32 2.95 -5.08
N LEU A 116 17.20 2.84 -4.08
CA LEU A 116 17.51 3.94 -3.15
C LEU A 116 18.05 5.18 -3.87
N ILE A 117 18.92 4.98 -4.86
CA ILE A 117 19.49 6.06 -5.67
C ILE A 117 18.38 6.72 -6.52
N LEU A 118 17.56 5.93 -7.22
CA LEU A 118 16.46 6.45 -8.03
C LEU A 118 15.42 7.18 -7.18
N GLU A 119 15.07 6.67 -6.00
CA GLU A 119 14.16 7.35 -5.08
C GLU A 119 14.72 8.67 -4.56
N ALA A 120 16.05 8.79 -4.35
CA ALA A 120 16.66 10.05 -3.97
C ALA A 120 16.55 11.11 -5.09
N ILE A 121 16.52 10.69 -6.35
CA ILE A 121 16.44 11.57 -7.52
C ILE A 121 15.01 11.96 -7.87
N TYR A 122 14.09 10.98 -7.92
CA TYR A 122 12.77 11.15 -8.53
C TYR A 122 11.66 11.40 -7.53
N GLU A 123 11.73 10.82 -6.32
CA GLU A 123 10.66 10.92 -5.31
C GLU A 123 10.27 12.36 -4.96
N PRO A 124 11.21 13.33 -4.86
CA PRO A 124 10.85 14.72 -4.58
C PRO A 124 9.98 15.40 -5.65
N ASN A 125 10.00 14.87 -6.87
CA ASN A 125 9.38 15.51 -8.04
C ASN A 125 8.19 14.76 -8.62
N PHE A 126 7.83 13.63 -8.04
CA PHE A 126 6.62 12.89 -8.43
C PHE A 126 5.36 13.66 -8.03
N SER A 127 4.33 13.56 -8.87
CA SER A 127 3.01 14.13 -8.60
C SER A 127 2.47 13.73 -7.22
N GLU A 128 1.85 14.66 -6.51
CA GLU A 128 1.13 14.36 -5.25
C GLU A 128 -0.09 13.45 -5.47
N ASN A 129 -0.58 13.36 -6.70
CA ASN A 129 -1.69 12.50 -7.10
C ASN A 129 -1.26 11.05 -7.35
N SER A 130 0.04 10.75 -7.36
CA SER A 130 0.60 9.42 -7.51
C SER A 130 0.91 8.79 -6.15
N HIS A 131 0.24 7.68 -5.81
CA HIS A 131 0.30 7.08 -4.47
C HIS A 131 0.91 5.67 -4.43
N GLY A 132 1.04 4.98 -5.56
CA GLY A 132 1.52 3.60 -5.60
C GLY A 132 3.02 3.45 -5.38
N PHE A 133 3.43 2.51 -4.51
CA PHE A 133 4.83 2.14 -4.29
C PHE A 133 5.77 3.25 -3.82
N ARG A 134 5.25 4.34 -3.31
CA ARG A 134 6.00 5.50 -2.81
C ARG A 134 6.11 5.48 -1.29
N GLU A 135 7.13 6.14 -0.77
CA GLU A 135 7.33 6.31 0.67
C GLU A 135 6.19 7.15 1.27
N ASN A 136 5.67 6.72 2.42
CA ASN A 136 4.55 7.36 3.12
C ASN A 136 3.24 7.47 2.33
N MET A 137 3.18 6.89 1.13
CA MET A 137 2.00 6.80 0.29
C MET A 137 1.44 5.37 0.26
N GLY A 138 0.16 5.22 0.00
CA GLY A 138 -0.49 3.91 -0.04
C GLY A 138 -1.95 3.99 -0.46
N CYS A 139 -2.66 2.86 -0.43
CA CYS A 139 -4.08 2.84 -0.78
C CYS A 139 -4.90 3.82 0.06
N HIS A 140 -4.59 3.96 1.34
CA HIS A 140 -5.32 4.85 2.24
C HIS A 140 -5.05 6.33 1.95
N THR A 141 -3.87 6.73 1.52
CA THR A 141 -3.59 8.11 1.12
C THR A 141 -4.34 8.48 -0.16
N ALA A 142 -4.39 7.57 -1.14
CA ALA A 142 -5.17 7.73 -2.36
C ALA A 142 -6.68 7.87 -2.07
N LEU A 143 -7.22 6.98 -1.23
CA LEU A 143 -8.63 7.01 -0.83
C LEU A 143 -8.96 8.23 0.06
N LYS A 144 -8.02 8.70 0.88
CA LYS A 144 -8.16 9.97 1.63
C LYS A 144 -8.27 11.15 0.67
N SER A 145 -7.44 11.20 -0.38
CA SER A 145 -7.53 12.23 -1.42
C SER A 145 -8.90 12.22 -2.11
N PHE A 146 -9.43 11.04 -2.45
CA PHE A 146 -10.80 10.92 -2.97
C PHE A 146 -11.82 11.50 -1.98
N ARG A 147 -11.77 11.11 -0.70
CA ARG A 147 -12.71 11.57 0.34
C ARG A 147 -12.71 13.08 0.51
N THR A 148 -11.54 13.71 0.43
CA THR A 148 -11.41 15.16 0.73
C THR A 148 -11.68 16.04 -0.47
N ASN A 149 -11.34 15.58 -1.70
CA ASN A 149 -11.24 16.48 -2.85
C ASN A 149 -12.29 16.24 -3.95
N TRP A 150 -13.08 15.16 -3.90
CA TRP A 150 -13.98 14.74 -4.99
C TRP A 150 -15.44 15.09 -4.81
N SER A 151 -15.74 16.03 -3.91
CA SER A 151 -17.11 16.52 -3.72
C SER A 151 -17.62 17.19 -5.00
N GLY A 152 -18.83 16.80 -5.43
CA GLY A 152 -19.48 17.39 -6.60
C GLY A 152 -19.01 16.88 -7.96
N VAL A 153 -18.17 15.85 -8.02
CA VAL A 153 -17.84 15.14 -9.26
C VAL A 153 -19.10 14.47 -9.82
N ASN A 154 -19.30 14.59 -11.14
CA ASN A 154 -20.43 13.99 -11.86
C ASN A 154 -20.04 12.70 -12.58
N TRP A 155 -18.85 12.66 -13.18
CA TRP A 155 -18.36 11.53 -13.96
C TRP A 155 -17.03 11.06 -13.41
N ILE A 156 -16.84 9.74 -13.32
CA ILE A 156 -15.59 9.10 -12.96
C ILE A 156 -15.14 8.24 -14.14
N VAL A 157 -13.96 8.51 -14.63
CA VAL A 157 -13.24 7.68 -15.60
C VAL A 157 -12.34 6.75 -14.80
N GLU A 158 -12.55 5.45 -14.90
CA GLU A 158 -11.68 4.40 -14.36
C GLU A 158 -10.73 3.96 -15.48
N GLY A 159 -9.43 3.95 -15.25
CA GLY A 159 -8.44 3.54 -16.24
C GLY A 159 -7.60 2.38 -15.78
N ASP A 160 -7.41 1.39 -16.66
CA ASP A 160 -6.57 0.20 -16.48
C ASP A 160 -5.63 0.07 -17.68
N ILE A 161 -4.33 -0.07 -17.44
CA ILE A 161 -3.34 -0.23 -18.51
C ILE A 161 -3.15 -1.73 -18.77
N GLU A 162 -3.22 -2.14 -20.04
CA GLU A 162 -3.11 -3.55 -20.42
C GLU A 162 -1.68 -4.07 -20.18
N GLY A 163 -1.54 -5.05 -19.27
CA GLY A 163 -0.28 -5.72 -19.02
C GLY A 163 0.89 -4.76 -18.71
N PHE A 164 0.65 -3.70 -17.97
CA PHE A 164 1.56 -2.57 -17.79
C PHE A 164 3.03 -2.99 -17.57
N PHE A 165 3.30 -3.79 -16.53
CA PHE A 165 4.68 -4.20 -16.22
C PHE A 165 5.32 -5.06 -17.33
N ASP A 166 4.53 -5.79 -18.08
CA ASP A 166 5.00 -6.67 -19.15
C ASP A 166 5.23 -5.91 -20.46
N ASN A 167 4.67 -4.69 -20.60
CA ASN A 167 4.72 -3.89 -21.83
C ASN A 167 5.54 -2.60 -21.71
N ILE A 168 6.24 -2.36 -20.60
CA ILE A 168 7.14 -1.20 -20.45
C ILE A 168 8.27 -1.30 -21.48
N SER A 169 8.37 -0.30 -22.39
CA SER A 169 9.48 -0.21 -23.36
C SER A 169 10.78 0.14 -22.65
N HIS A 170 11.81 -0.71 -22.78
CA HIS A 170 13.12 -0.46 -22.20
C HIS A 170 13.76 0.82 -22.77
N ASP A 171 13.62 1.07 -24.07
CA ASP A 171 14.23 2.24 -24.72
C ASP A 171 13.59 3.54 -24.24
N ILE A 172 12.26 3.59 -24.13
CA ILE A 172 11.56 4.76 -23.58
C ILE A 172 11.98 4.98 -22.13
N LEU A 173 12.02 3.92 -21.30
CA LEU A 173 12.42 4.02 -19.91
C LEU A 173 13.86 4.55 -19.78
N ILE A 174 14.78 4.03 -20.56
CA ILE A 174 16.19 4.49 -20.57
C ILE A 174 16.27 5.96 -21.02
N SER A 175 15.50 6.36 -22.03
CA SER A 175 15.43 7.74 -22.48
C SER A 175 14.93 8.67 -21.37
N LEU A 176 13.88 8.28 -20.65
CA LEU A 176 13.36 9.03 -19.50
C LEU A 176 14.39 9.15 -18.36
N LEU A 177 15.14 8.07 -18.10
CA LEU A 177 16.21 8.09 -17.10
C LEU A 177 17.34 9.06 -17.49
N ARG A 178 17.75 9.10 -18.75
CA ARG A 178 18.80 9.99 -19.27
C ARG A 178 18.48 11.48 -19.15
N VAL A 179 17.20 11.85 -19.06
CA VAL A 179 16.80 13.25 -18.80
C VAL A 179 17.38 13.77 -17.47
N ARG A 180 17.53 12.90 -16.48
CA ARG A 180 17.96 13.26 -15.11
C ARG A 180 19.28 12.64 -14.69
N ILE A 181 19.82 11.70 -15.48
CA ILE A 181 21.00 10.90 -15.16
C ILE A 181 21.94 10.91 -16.35
N ALA A 182 23.13 11.51 -16.18
CA ALA A 182 24.21 11.55 -17.18
C ALA A 182 25.35 10.56 -16.87
N ASP A 183 25.10 9.53 -16.06
CA ASP A 183 26.05 8.46 -15.74
C ASP A 183 25.70 7.20 -16.55
N GLU A 184 26.39 7.01 -17.69
CA GLU A 184 26.11 5.88 -18.58
C GLU A 184 26.42 4.52 -17.95
N ARG A 185 27.38 4.43 -17.02
CA ARG A 185 27.65 3.17 -16.30
C ARG A 185 26.45 2.78 -15.43
N PHE A 186 25.84 3.76 -14.77
CA PHE A 186 24.63 3.53 -13.98
C PHE A 186 23.43 3.17 -14.86
N ILE A 187 23.26 3.85 -16.00
CA ILE A 187 22.23 3.53 -17.00
C ILE A 187 22.41 2.12 -17.56
N ASN A 188 23.65 1.74 -17.90
CA ASN A 188 23.96 0.40 -18.42
C ASN A 188 23.69 -0.69 -17.37
N LEU A 189 23.94 -0.43 -16.09
CA LEU A 189 23.58 -1.36 -15.02
C LEU A 189 22.07 -1.58 -14.94
N ILE A 190 21.28 -0.51 -15.08
CA ILE A 190 19.80 -0.63 -15.14
C ILE A 190 19.39 -1.41 -16.38
N ARG A 191 20.01 -1.16 -17.55
CA ARG A 191 19.74 -1.92 -18.79
C ARG A 191 20.07 -3.40 -18.61
N LYS A 192 21.20 -3.75 -17.95
CA LYS A 192 21.53 -5.15 -17.60
C LYS A 192 20.42 -5.76 -16.73
N ALA A 193 19.87 -5.02 -15.75
CA ALA A 193 18.79 -5.50 -14.89
C ALA A 193 17.47 -5.74 -15.65
N LEU A 194 17.16 -4.89 -16.62
CA LEU A 194 15.96 -5.02 -17.48
C LEU A 194 16.09 -6.22 -18.43
N ASN A 195 17.28 -6.42 -18.99
CA ASN A 195 17.56 -7.49 -19.97
C ASN A 195 17.84 -8.86 -19.33
N ALA A 196 17.89 -8.97 -18.01
CA ALA A 196 18.22 -10.22 -17.31
C ALA A 196 17.25 -11.38 -17.58
N GLY A 197 16.03 -11.09 -18.05
CA GLY A 197 15.06 -12.09 -18.43
C GLY A 197 14.53 -12.94 -17.28
N TYR A 198 13.93 -14.08 -17.62
CA TYR A 198 13.44 -15.06 -16.64
C TYR A 198 13.66 -16.51 -17.10
N LEU A 199 13.71 -17.42 -16.13
CA LEU A 199 13.78 -18.86 -16.33
C LEU A 199 12.41 -19.50 -16.07
N GLU A 200 11.90 -20.23 -17.06
CA GLU A 200 10.68 -21.02 -16.97
C GLU A 200 10.99 -22.48 -17.33
N PHE A 201 10.73 -23.41 -16.41
CA PHE A 201 11.05 -24.84 -16.58
C PHE A 201 12.50 -25.13 -17.02
N GLY A 202 13.45 -24.29 -16.58
CA GLY A 202 14.87 -24.42 -16.94
C GLY A 202 15.27 -23.79 -18.27
N MET A 203 14.31 -23.27 -19.05
CA MET A 203 14.58 -22.54 -20.29
C MET A 203 14.69 -21.04 -20.04
N PHE A 204 15.69 -20.41 -20.64
CA PHE A 204 15.93 -18.98 -20.57
C PHE A 204 15.06 -18.24 -21.58
N HIS A 205 14.34 -17.22 -21.11
CA HIS A 205 13.57 -16.30 -21.92
C HIS A 205 14.13 -14.89 -21.79
N ASN A 206 14.62 -14.35 -22.88
CA ASN A 206 15.07 -12.96 -22.92
C ASN A 206 13.86 -12.02 -22.97
N THR A 207 13.95 -10.87 -22.30
CA THR A 207 12.90 -9.85 -22.32
C THR A 207 13.44 -8.59 -22.99
N ILE A 208 12.88 -8.24 -24.14
CA ILE A 208 13.16 -6.97 -24.85
C ILE A 208 12.23 -5.86 -24.31
N VAL A 209 11.10 -6.25 -23.76
CA VAL A 209 10.05 -5.37 -23.23
C VAL A 209 9.63 -5.89 -21.85
N GLY A 210 9.27 -4.99 -20.96
CA GLY A 210 8.72 -5.31 -19.66
C GLY A 210 9.75 -5.31 -18.52
N THR A 211 9.22 -5.19 -17.31
CA THR A 211 9.98 -5.31 -16.08
C THR A 211 9.46 -6.50 -15.28
N PRO A 212 10.34 -7.40 -14.77
CA PRO A 212 9.88 -8.58 -14.05
C PRO A 212 8.98 -8.19 -12.86
N GLN A 213 7.74 -8.68 -12.85
CA GLN A 213 6.86 -8.51 -11.68
C GLN A 213 7.48 -9.25 -10.50
N GLY A 214 7.79 -8.51 -9.42
CA GLY A 214 8.50 -9.05 -8.25
C GLY A 214 9.96 -8.60 -8.12
N SER A 215 10.53 -7.92 -9.10
CA SER A 215 11.80 -7.21 -8.98
C SER A 215 11.68 -6.08 -7.96
N VAL A 216 12.75 -5.82 -7.20
CA VAL A 216 12.77 -4.80 -6.14
C VAL A 216 12.72 -3.39 -6.72
N VAL A 217 13.32 -3.15 -7.87
CA VAL A 217 13.42 -1.84 -8.52
C VAL A 217 12.25 -1.53 -9.45
N SER A 218 11.56 -2.55 -9.98
CA SER A 218 10.48 -2.38 -10.98
C SER A 218 9.38 -1.38 -10.57
N PRO A 219 8.91 -1.33 -9.30
CA PRO A 219 7.90 -0.35 -8.92
C PRO A 219 8.36 1.11 -9.04
N THR A 220 9.63 1.39 -8.75
CA THR A 220 10.20 2.74 -8.88
C THR A 220 10.38 3.12 -10.35
N LEU A 221 10.86 2.19 -11.17
CA LEU A 221 10.97 2.37 -12.63
C LEU A 221 9.58 2.60 -13.27
N ALA A 222 8.56 1.86 -12.81
CA ALA A 222 7.18 2.05 -13.23
C ALA A 222 6.65 3.46 -12.93
N ASN A 223 6.94 3.99 -11.74
CA ASN A 223 6.55 5.37 -11.41
C ASN A 223 7.30 6.40 -12.25
N ILE A 224 8.59 6.18 -12.55
CA ILE A 224 9.37 7.06 -13.44
C ILE A 224 8.76 7.03 -14.86
N TYR A 225 8.36 5.86 -15.34
CA TYR A 225 7.74 5.70 -16.66
C TYR A 225 6.40 6.43 -16.77
N LEU A 226 5.60 6.43 -15.70
CA LEU A 226 4.28 7.06 -15.65
C LEU A 226 4.29 8.52 -15.15
N ASP A 227 5.43 9.06 -14.71
CA ASP A 227 5.53 10.45 -14.25
C ASP A 227 5.16 11.46 -15.34
N GLY A 228 5.53 11.14 -16.59
CA GLY A 228 5.11 11.93 -17.76
C GLY A 228 3.60 11.97 -17.96
N PHE A 229 2.92 10.85 -17.71
CA PHE A 229 1.46 10.78 -17.76
C PHE A 229 0.81 11.60 -16.63
N ASP A 230 1.34 11.55 -15.42
CA ASP A 230 0.85 12.38 -14.31
C ASP A 230 0.91 13.87 -14.68
N LYS A 231 2.04 14.32 -15.22
CA LYS A 231 2.23 15.71 -15.67
C LYS A 231 1.32 16.09 -16.84
N PHE A 232 1.09 15.16 -17.77
CA PHE A 232 0.14 15.35 -18.87
C PHE A 232 -1.28 15.57 -18.33
N VAL A 233 -1.75 14.71 -17.42
CA VAL A 233 -3.08 14.86 -16.82
C VAL A 233 -3.18 16.17 -16.02
N GLU A 234 -2.15 16.55 -15.29
CA GLU A 234 -2.12 17.83 -14.55
C GLU A 234 -2.16 19.06 -15.49
N ALA A 235 -1.54 18.96 -16.65
CA ALA A 235 -1.65 20.00 -17.67
C ALA A 235 -3.08 20.07 -18.23
N LYS A 236 -3.71 18.92 -18.49
CA LYS A 236 -5.11 18.84 -18.94
C LYS A 236 -6.10 19.33 -17.89
N ILE A 237 -5.83 19.10 -16.60
CA ILE A 237 -6.60 19.67 -15.49
C ILE A 237 -6.60 21.20 -15.59
N LYS A 238 -5.42 21.82 -15.76
CA LYS A 238 -5.29 23.28 -15.88
C LYS A 238 -5.98 23.82 -17.15
N GLU A 239 -5.96 23.06 -18.25
CA GLU A 239 -6.59 23.42 -19.52
C GLU A 239 -8.12 23.43 -19.41
N TYR A 240 -8.70 22.44 -18.71
CA TYR A 240 -10.16 22.26 -18.67
C TYR A 240 -10.84 22.90 -17.47
N GLU A 241 -10.11 23.20 -16.38
CA GLU A 241 -10.71 23.87 -15.22
C GLU A 241 -11.15 25.29 -15.57
N ARG A 242 -12.42 25.61 -15.27
CA ARG A 242 -13.04 26.92 -15.54
C ARG A 242 -13.84 27.41 -14.35
N GLY A 243 -14.02 28.74 -14.28
CA GLY A 243 -14.83 29.40 -13.27
C GLY A 243 -14.19 29.39 -11.88
N ASN A 244 -14.33 30.46 -11.12
CA ASN A 244 -13.80 30.57 -9.75
C ASN A 244 -14.71 29.95 -8.69
N ALA A 245 -16.03 30.04 -8.88
CA ALA A 245 -17.05 29.52 -7.97
C ALA A 245 -18.33 29.15 -8.75
N LYS A 246 -19.12 28.24 -8.19
CA LYS A 246 -20.46 27.95 -8.70
C LYS A 246 -21.36 29.16 -8.53
N ILE A 247 -22.15 29.51 -9.54
CA ILE A 247 -23.11 30.61 -9.49
C ILE A 247 -24.24 30.22 -8.52
N THR A 248 -24.50 31.09 -7.55
CA THR A 248 -25.63 30.90 -6.64
C THR A 248 -26.94 31.11 -7.37
N HIS A 249 -27.89 30.20 -7.20
CA HIS A 249 -29.21 30.29 -7.82
C HIS A 249 -29.90 31.61 -7.43
N PRO A 250 -30.35 32.45 -8.39
CA PRO A 250 -30.93 33.78 -8.10
C PRO A 250 -32.05 33.73 -7.08
N LYS A 251 -32.99 32.78 -7.23
CA LYS A 251 -34.09 32.58 -6.29
C LYS A 251 -33.61 32.25 -4.87
N HIS A 252 -32.58 31.40 -4.74
CA HIS A 252 -31.98 31.05 -3.45
C HIS A 252 -31.35 32.29 -2.79
N ARG A 253 -30.64 33.13 -3.56
CA ARG A 253 -30.07 34.41 -3.08
C ARG A 253 -31.16 35.35 -2.61
N SER A 254 -32.23 35.53 -3.40
CA SER A 254 -33.39 36.40 -3.05
C SER A 254 -34.07 35.92 -1.77
N LEU A 255 -34.34 34.61 -1.64
CA LEU A 255 -34.95 34.05 -0.42
C LEU A 255 -34.06 34.24 0.80
N SER A 256 -32.74 34.07 0.68
CA SER A 256 -31.80 34.34 1.76
C SER A 256 -31.85 35.78 2.24
N SER A 257 -31.89 36.73 1.31
CA SER A 257 -31.99 38.15 1.63
C SER A 257 -33.33 38.51 2.30
N LYS A 258 -34.45 37.95 1.79
CA LYS A 258 -35.79 38.12 2.37
C LYS A 258 -35.85 37.59 3.80
N ILE A 259 -35.33 36.40 4.06
CA ILE A 259 -35.27 35.78 5.41
C ILE A 259 -34.48 36.66 6.36
N ASN A 260 -33.29 37.11 5.95
CA ASN A 260 -32.44 37.96 6.80
C ASN A 260 -33.09 39.31 7.11
N TYR A 261 -33.76 39.91 6.13
CA TYR A 261 -34.51 41.16 6.33
C TYR A 261 -35.66 40.98 7.32
N ARG A 262 -36.49 39.94 7.16
CA ARG A 262 -37.61 39.63 8.07
C ARG A 262 -37.12 39.30 9.48
N LEU A 263 -36.02 38.58 9.64
CA LEU A 263 -35.43 38.31 10.96
C LEU A 263 -34.93 39.58 11.64
N LYS A 264 -34.31 40.52 10.90
CA LYS A 264 -33.91 41.81 11.44
C LYS A 264 -35.14 42.61 11.89
N LYS A 265 -36.20 42.65 11.08
CA LYS A 265 -37.46 43.33 11.42
C LYS A 265 -38.09 42.73 12.68
N ALA A 266 -38.16 41.40 12.79
CA ALA A 266 -38.69 40.70 13.98
C ALA A 266 -37.89 41.02 15.26
N ASN A 267 -36.56 41.18 15.14
CA ASN A 267 -35.72 41.53 16.30
C ASN A 267 -35.87 42.98 16.75
N LEU A 268 -36.30 43.87 15.88
CA LEU A 268 -36.55 45.29 16.18
C LEU A 268 -38.00 45.59 16.56
N CYS A 269 -38.89 44.59 16.39
CA CYS A 269 -40.32 44.77 16.68
C CYS A 269 -40.61 44.60 18.18
N SER A 270 -41.23 45.58 18.79
CA SER A 270 -41.66 45.58 20.21
C SER A 270 -43.02 44.91 20.38
N ASP A 271 -43.85 44.90 19.33
CA ASP A 271 -45.18 44.26 19.36
C ASP A 271 -45.04 42.75 19.21
N LEU A 272 -45.51 42.01 20.20
CA LEU A 272 -45.43 40.55 20.26
C LEU A 272 -46.27 39.86 19.16
N VAL A 273 -47.44 40.40 18.83
CA VAL A 273 -48.34 39.83 17.81
C VAL A 273 -47.74 39.96 16.41
N GLU A 274 -47.24 41.15 16.07
CA GLU A 274 -46.61 41.41 14.78
C GLU A 274 -45.27 40.64 14.66
N LYS A 275 -44.53 40.49 15.75
CA LYS A 275 -43.30 39.67 15.79
C LYS A 275 -43.59 38.21 15.50
N GLU A 276 -44.63 37.63 16.06
CA GLU A 276 -45.02 36.25 15.86
C GLU A 276 -45.44 35.99 14.39
N ARG A 277 -46.22 36.95 13.83
CA ARG A 277 -46.58 36.93 12.41
C ARG A 277 -45.35 36.95 11.48
N ILE A 278 -44.37 37.82 11.73
CA ILE A 278 -43.14 37.87 10.95
C ILE A 278 -42.34 36.58 11.09
N LEU A 279 -42.30 35.94 12.25
CA LEU A 279 -41.61 34.67 12.46
C LEU A 279 -42.27 33.52 11.70
N ASP A 280 -43.59 33.53 11.54
CA ASP A 280 -44.30 32.51 10.72
C ASP A 280 -44.06 32.73 9.22
N GLU A 281 -44.00 33.95 8.74
CA GLU A 281 -43.54 34.27 7.39
C GLU A 281 -42.09 33.73 7.18
N VAL A 282 -41.22 33.90 8.16
CA VAL A 282 -39.85 33.39 8.11
C VAL A 282 -39.81 31.86 8.04
N LYS A 283 -40.72 31.18 8.77
CA LYS A 283 -40.82 29.69 8.69
C LYS A 283 -41.21 29.25 7.28
N THR A 284 -42.14 29.90 6.63
CA THR A 284 -42.58 29.61 5.27
C THR A 284 -41.46 29.85 4.27
N LEU A 285 -40.80 31.02 4.33
CA LEU A 285 -39.65 31.35 3.49
C LEU A 285 -38.49 30.36 3.68
N LYS A 286 -38.25 29.88 4.91
CA LYS A 286 -37.23 28.85 5.19
C LYS A 286 -37.57 27.50 4.56
N ARG A 287 -38.84 27.10 4.48
CA ARG A 287 -39.26 25.89 3.78
C ARG A 287 -38.97 26.02 2.28
N GLU A 288 -39.38 27.13 1.66
CA GLU A 288 -39.07 27.39 0.24
C GLU A 288 -37.58 27.49 -0.03
N PHE A 289 -36.82 28.14 0.85
CA PHE A 289 -35.35 28.20 0.77
C PHE A 289 -34.72 26.83 0.82
N ALA A 290 -35.21 25.91 1.67
CA ALA A 290 -34.70 24.58 1.80
C ALA A 290 -34.96 23.70 0.54
N SER A 291 -36.06 23.95 -0.19
CA SER A 291 -36.43 23.25 -1.42
C SER A 291 -35.75 23.84 -2.69
N THR A 292 -35.23 25.08 -2.61
CA THR A 292 -34.61 25.76 -3.74
C THR A 292 -33.12 25.33 -3.88
N PRO A 293 -32.65 24.90 -5.09
CA PRO A 293 -31.25 24.58 -5.29
C PRO A 293 -30.34 25.77 -4.95
N THR A 294 -29.23 25.50 -4.26
CA THR A 294 -28.29 26.55 -3.83
C THR A 294 -27.48 27.12 -5.01
N VAL A 295 -27.20 26.30 -6.03
CA VAL A 295 -26.35 26.65 -7.18
C VAL A 295 -27.02 26.31 -8.48
N LEU A 296 -26.73 27.11 -9.51
CA LEU A 296 -27.09 26.79 -10.90
C LEU A 296 -26.12 25.77 -11.48
N HIS A 297 -26.63 24.86 -12.30
CA HIS A 297 -25.82 24.05 -13.19
C HIS A 297 -25.61 24.85 -14.50
N ASP A 298 -24.58 25.68 -14.51
CA ASP A 298 -24.32 26.64 -15.60
C ASP A 298 -23.27 26.17 -16.60
N GLY A 299 -22.65 25.02 -16.41
CA GLY A 299 -21.58 24.53 -17.30
C GLY A 299 -20.27 25.33 -17.24
N GLU A 300 -20.28 26.54 -16.65
CA GLU A 300 -19.10 27.41 -16.54
C GLU A 300 -18.13 27.02 -15.42
N TYR A 301 -18.60 26.20 -14.48
CA TYR A 301 -17.77 25.71 -13.37
C TYR A 301 -17.34 24.26 -13.63
N ILE A 302 -16.15 24.09 -14.19
CA ILE A 302 -15.55 22.77 -14.46
C ILE A 302 -14.40 22.53 -13.48
N ARG A 303 -14.37 21.34 -12.88
CA ARG A 303 -13.26 20.84 -12.08
C ARG A 303 -12.94 19.42 -12.49
N VAL A 304 -11.65 19.16 -12.59
CA VAL A 304 -11.13 17.83 -12.89
C VAL A 304 -10.26 17.37 -11.71
N LYS A 305 -10.40 16.13 -11.29
CA LYS A 305 -9.65 15.51 -10.21
C LYS A 305 -8.95 14.28 -10.73
N TYR A 306 -7.77 14.00 -10.18
CA TYR A 306 -6.95 12.89 -10.61
C TYR A 306 -6.32 12.18 -9.42
N ILE A 307 -6.26 10.85 -9.48
CA ILE A 307 -5.54 9.99 -8.54
C ILE A 307 -5.01 8.80 -9.30
N ARG A 308 -3.75 8.45 -9.08
CA ARG A 308 -3.11 7.23 -9.60
C ARG A 308 -2.50 6.38 -8.49
N TYR A 309 -2.63 5.08 -8.63
CA TYR A 309 -1.95 4.10 -7.79
C TYR A 309 -1.31 3.02 -8.68
N ALA A 310 -0.01 3.13 -8.94
CA ALA A 310 0.70 2.32 -9.93
C ALA A 310 0.06 2.46 -11.34
N ASP A 311 -0.45 1.37 -11.89
CA ASP A 311 -1.16 1.28 -13.17
C ASP A 311 -2.65 1.64 -13.09
N ASP A 312 -3.25 1.56 -11.89
CA ASP A 312 -4.65 1.95 -11.67
C ASP A 312 -4.78 3.47 -11.52
N TRP A 313 -5.66 4.11 -12.26
CA TRP A 313 -5.91 5.54 -12.15
C TRP A 313 -7.39 5.90 -12.32
N ILE A 314 -7.78 7.01 -11.73
CA ILE A 314 -9.13 7.55 -11.85
C ILE A 314 -9.09 9.06 -12.12
N ILE A 315 -9.99 9.52 -13.00
CA ILE A 315 -10.22 10.95 -13.26
C ILE A 315 -11.68 11.27 -12.92
N GLY A 316 -11.89 12.28 -12.09
CA GLY A 316 -13.21 12.78 -11.72
C GLY A 316 -13.51 14.09 -12.44
N VAL A 317 -14.63 14.18 -13.13
CA VAL A 317 -15.05 15.37 -13.87
C VAL A 317 -16.33 15.94 -13.28
N ASN A 318 -16.28 17.21 -12.85
CA ASN A 318 -17.47 17.99 -12.58
C ASN A 318 -17.82 18.79 -13.83
N GLY A 319 -18.44 18.13 -14.79
CA GLY A 319 -18.76 18.67 -16.11
C GLY A 319 -19.64 17.70 -16.87
N SER A 320 -19.61 17.79 -18.21
CA SER A 320 -20.38 16.94 -19.09
C SER A 320 -19.74 15.55 -19.28
N LYS A 321 -20.53 14.60 -19.81
CA LYS A 321 -20.05 13.25 -20.17
C LYS A 321 -19.08 13.32 -21.35
N GLU A 322 -19.33 14.23 -22.27
CA GLU A 322 -18.50 14.47 -23.46
C GLU A 322 -17.08 14.86 -23.06
N LEU A 323 -16.92 15.74 -22.05
CA LEU A 323 -15.62 16.10 -21.50
C LEU A 323 -14.91 14.89 -20.88
N ALA A 324 -15.63 14.07 -20.10
CA ALA A 324 -15.06 12.84 -19.53
C ALA A 324 -14.63 11.85 -20.63
N THR A 325 -15.40 11.75 -21.71
CA THR A 325 -15.08 10.90 -22.88
C THR A 325 -13.85 11.43 -23.62
N LYS A 326 -13.78 12.75 -23.83
CA LYS A 326 -12.63 13.40 -24.45
C LYS A 326 -11.36 13.18 -23.65
N LEU A 327 -11.39 13.41 -22.34
CA LEU A 327 -10.24 13.16 -21.45
C LEU A 327 -9.78 11.69 -21.48
N ARG A 328 -10.72 10.74 -21.49
CA ARG A 328 -10.39 9.33 -21.63
C ARG A 328 -9.65 9.04 -22.93
N GLN A 329 -10.12 9.63 -24.05
CA GLN A 329 -9.47 9.44 -25.35
C GLN A 329 -8.08 10.07 -25.37
N GLU A 330 -7.92 11.30 -24.88
CA GLU A 330 -6.61 11.96 -24.79
C GLU A 330 -5.61 11.18 -23.93
N CYS A 331 -6.08 10.54 -22.85
CA CYS A 331 -5.25 9.63 -22.06
C CYS A 331 -4.86 8.38 -22.87
N ALA A 332 -5.78 7.79 -23.63
CA ALA A 332 -5.50 6.63 -24.47
C ALA A 332 -4.48 6.97 -25.58
N ASP A 333 -4.63 8.11 -26.21
CA ASP A 333 -3.69 8.61 -27.23
C ASP A 333 -2.30 8.82 -26.61
N TYR A 334 -2.21 9.46 -25.43
CA TYR A 334 -0.95 9.64 -24.74
C TYR A 334 -0.25 8.30 -24.42
N PHE A 335 -0.99 7.30 -23.95
CA PHE A 335 -0.43 5.97 -23.70
C PHE A 335 0.09 5.34 -24.99
N THR A 336 -0.65 5.44 -26.08
CA THR A 336 -0.28 4.83 -27.37
C THR A 336 0.89 5.56 -28.03
N ASP A 337 0.82 6.89 -28.11
CA ASP A 337 1.76 7.69 -28.89
C ASP A 337 3.08 7.93 -28.17
N VAL A 338 3.01 8.24 -26.87
CA VAL A 338 4.18 8.62 -26.07
C VAL A 338 4.78 7.43 -25.34
N LEU A 339 3.95 6.65 -24.65
CA LEU A 339 4.43 5.57 -23.78
C LEU A 339 4.43 4.19 -24.45
N LYS A 340 3.88 4.07 -25.67
CA LYS A 340 3.75 2.79 -26.40
C LYS A 340 3.04 1.71 -25.57
N LEU A 341 2.07 2.13 -24.78
CA LEU A 341 1.21 1.30 -23.96
C LEU A 341 -0.22 1.33 -24.51
N LYS A 342 -1.01 0.32 -24.14
CA LYS A 342 -2.42 0.27 -24.54
C LYS A 342 -3.33 0.37 -23.32
N LEU A 343 -4.38 1.18 -23.45
CA LEU A 343 -5.44 1.25 -22.47
C LEU A 343 -6.37 0.03 -22.62
N ASN A 344 -6.71 -0.61 -21.53
CA ASN A 344 -7.67 -1.71 -21.53
C ASN A 344 -9.10 -1.15 -21.56
N PHE A 345 -9.68 -0.99 -22.74
CA PHE A 345 -11.02 -0.41 -22.91
C PHE A 345 -12.14 -1.26 -22.28
N GLU A 346 -11.97 -2.57 -22.16
CA GLU A 346 -12.96 -3.44 -21.49
C GLU A 346 -13.09 -3.15 -19.99
N LYS A 347 -12.01 -2.68 -19.37
CA LYS A 347 -11.97 -2.30 -17.95
C LYS A 347 -11.98 -0.79 -17.73
N THR A 348 -11.81 0.00 -18.77
CA THR A 348 -11.84 1.46 -18.69
C THR A 348 -13.27 1.94 -18.86
N HIS A 349 -13.90 2.30 -17.73
CA HIS A 349 -15.29 2.70 -17.69
C HIS A 349 -15.46 4.19 -17.41
N ILE A 350 -16.50 4.79 -17.99
CA ILE A 350 -16.99 6.11 -17.59
C ILE A 350 -18.30 5.90 -16.86
N ARG A 351 -18.32 6.20 -15.55
CA ARG A 351 -19.48 5.98 -14.68
C ARG A 351 -20.02 7.31 -14.18
N HIS A 352 -21.34 7.40 -14.10
CA HIS A 352 -21.98 8.54 -13.48
C HIS A 352 -21.87 8.43 -11.96
N ALA A 353 -21.06 9.31 -11.34
CA ALA A 353 -20.66 9.23 -9.94
C ALA A 353 -21.80 9.20 -8.94
N LYS A 354 -23.00 9.72 -9.30
CA LYS A 354 -24.17 9.81 -8.41
C LYS A 354 -25.06 8.57 -8.46
N THR A 355 -25.11 7.87 -9.61
CA THR A 355 -26.02 6.74 -9.82
C THR A 355 -25.30 5.40 -9.84
N GLU A 356 -24.07 5.38 -10.32
CA GLU A 356 -23.27 4.18 -10.48
C GLU A 356 -22.13 4.14 -9.45
N LYS A 357 -21.60 2.94 -9.20
CA LYS A 357 -20.45 2.72 -8.34
C LYS A 357 -19.21 2.50 -9.20
N SER A 358 -18.21 3.33 -9.01
CA SER A 358 -16.88 3.15 -9.56
C SER A 358 -16.02 2.27 -8.66
N ARG A 359 -14.98 1.65 -9.20
CA ARG A 359 -14.08 0.79 -8.44
C ARG A 359 -12.66 1.30 -8.49
N PHE A 360 -12.08 1.45 -7.31
CA PHE A 360 -10.69 1.81 -7.16
C PHE A 360 -10.10 1.21 -5.89
N LEU A 361 -8.93 0.57 -6.02
CA LEU A 361 -8.21 -0.06 -4.90
C LEU A 361 -9.11 -0.98 -4.05
N GLY A 362 -9.91 -1.82 -4.70
CA GLY A 362 -10.80 -2.77 -4.01
C GLY A 362 -11.94 -2.12 -3.23
N THR A 363 -12.22 -0.85 -3.45
CA THR A 363 -13.27 -0.05 -2.79
C THR A 363 -14.27 0.41 -3.84
N GLU A 364 -15.54 0.43 -3.50
CA GLU A 364 -16.58 1.03 -4.33
C GLU A 364 -16.69 2.52 -3.99
N LEU A 365 -16.61 3.35 -5.02
CA LEU A 365 -16.64 4.81 -4.95
C LEU A 365 -17.94 5.36 -5.53
N LYS A 366 -18.53 6.32 -4.86
CA LYS A 366 -19.73 7.03 -5.30
C LYS A 366 -19.69 8.47 -4.79
N VAL A 367 -20.35 9.39 -5.47
CA VAL A 367 -20.62 10.73 -4.95
C VAL A 367 -22.12 10.80 -4.64
N GLY A 368 -22.48 10.85 -3.38
CA GLY A 368 -23.86 10.74 -2.93
C GLY A 368 -24.27 11.87 -2.01
N HIS A 369 -25.56 11.95 -1.79
CA HIS A 369 -26.18 12.79 -0.78
C HIS A 369 -26.83 11.84 0.23
N ASP A 370 -26.44 11.91 1.48
CA ASP A 370 -26.95 11.01 2.53
C ASP A 370 -28.30 11.45 3.12
N GLY A 371 -28.99 12.39 2.46
CA GLY A 371 -30.31 12.87 2.86
C GLY A 371 -30.35 13.71 4.13
N GLU A 372 -29.33 13.62 4.97
CA GLU A 372 -29.24 14.39 6.21
C GLU A 372 -28.35 15.63 6.04
N SER A 373 -28.87 16.77 6.46
CA SER A 373 -28.07 17.99 6.54
C SER A 373 -27.16 17.91 7.75
N LYS A 374 -25.88 17.74 7.54
CA LYS A 374 -24.88 17.75 8.60
C LYS A 374 -24.42 19.17 8.93
N LYS A 375 -24.23 19.45 10.21
CA LYS A 375 -23.53 20.65 10.65
C LYS A 375 -22.04 20.36 10.72
N ALA A 376 -21.25 20.96 9.83
CA ALA A 376 -19.79 20.87 9.89
C ALA A 376 -19.23 22.16 10.51
N THR A 377 -18.17 22.02 11.31
CA THR A 377 -17.44 23.15 11.86
C THR A 377 -16.38 23.59 10.86
N TYR A 378 -16.43 24.83 10.44
CA TYR A 378 -15.46 25.47 9.57
C TYR A 378 -14.65 26.49 10.36
N THR A 379 -13.38 26.63 10.02
CA THR A 379 -12.51 27.68 10.53
C THR A 379 -12.32 28.72 9.41
N SER A 380 -12.64 29.96 9.68
CA SER A 380 -12.40 31.07 8.76
C SER A 380 -10.88 31.33 8.59
N LYS A 381 -10.49 32.10 7.56
CA LYS A 381 -9.10 32.53 7.38
C LYS A 381 -8.54 33.26 8.62
N ASN A 382 -9.40 33.88 9.41
CA ASN A 382 -9.06 34.60 10.64
C ASN A 382 -9.15 33.74 11.91
N GLY A 383 -9.17 32.41 11.79
CA GLY A 383 -9.20 31.46 12.91
C GLY A 383 -10.56 31.28 13.59
N PHE A 384 -11.59 32.02 13.19
CA PHE A 384 -12.92 31.93 13.80
C PHE A 384 -13.63 30.62 13.39
N LYS A 385 -14.08 29.83 14.39
CA LYS A 385 -14.81 28.58 14.20
C LYS A 385 -16.31 28.80 14.12
N PHE A 386 -16.95 28.41 13.06
CA PHE A 386 -18.40 28.48 12.90
C PHE A 386 -18.98 27.18 12.38
N LYS A 387 -20.23 26.88 12.75
CA LYS A 387 -20.95 25.70 12.25
C LYS A 387 -21.74 26.06 11.00
N LYS A 388 -21.46 25.38 9.90
CA LYS A 388 -22.22 25.53 8.65
C LYS A 388 -22.94 24.23 8.35
N ARG A 389 -24.19 24.34 7.82
CA ARG A 389 -24.92 23.19 7.31
C ARG A 389 -24.28 22.73 6.00
N VAL A 390 -23.88 21.47 5.94
CA VAL A 390 -23.33 20.86 4.73
C VAL A 390 -24.47 20.13 4.03
N THR A 391 -24.88 20.62 2.87
CA THR A 391 -25.95 20.07 2.04
C THR A 391 -25.40 19.79 0.63
N GLY A 392 -24.28 19.10 0.52
CA GLY A 392 -23.63 18.87 -0.76
C GLY A 392 -23.42 17.40 -1.06
N TRP A 393 -23.21 17.10 -2.32
CA TRP A 393 -22.78 15.79 -2.78
C TRP A 393 -21.40 15.48 -2.20
N GLN A 394 -21.31 14.39 -1.43
CA GLN A 394 -20.09 13.99 -0.73
C GLN A 394 -19.54 12.67 -1.30
N PRO A 395 -18.23 12.49 -1.34
CA PRO A 395 -17.64 11.20 -1.68
C PRO A 395 -18.05 10.14 -0.66
N ILE A 396 -18.57 9.02 -1.17
CA ILE A 396 -18.97 7.83 -0.39
C ILE A 396 -18.06 6.69 -0.82
N MET A 397 -17.52 5.98 0.15
CA MET A 397 -16.64 4.83 -0.08
C MET A 397 -17.18 3.62 0.66
N THR A 398 -17.45 2.54 -0.05
CA THR A 398 -18.02 1.33 0.54
C THR A 398 -17.13 0.11 0.33
N ALA A 399 -17.07 -0.75 1.35
CA ALA A 399 -16.46 -2.06 1.25
C ALA A 399 -17.38 -2.98 0.44
N PRO A 400 -16.89 -3.69 -0.59
CA PRO A 400 -17.68 -4.62 -1.40
C PRO A 400 -17.88 -5.94 -0.66
N VAL A 401 -18.72 -5.95 0.37
CA VAL A 401 -18.88 -7.08 1.31
C VAL A 401 -19.26 -8.38 0.61
N GLY A 402 -20.10 -8.33 -0.42
CA GLY A 402 -20.45 -9.52 -1.22
C GLY A 402 -19.22 -10.19 -1.84
N GLU A 403 -18.31 -9.41 -2.43
CA GLU A 403 -17.07 -9.95 -2.99
C GLU A 403 -16.09 -10.42 -1.92
N LEU A 404 -16.06 -9.76 -0.76
CA LEU A 404 -15.25 -10.22 0.36
C LEU A 404 -15.72 -11.59 0.82
N VAL A 405 -17.05 -11.82 0.91
CA VAL A 405 -17.63 -13.12 1.24
C VAL A 405 -17.26 -14.16 0.17
N SER A 406 -17.40 -13.83 -1.12
CA SER A 406 -17.00 -14.73 -2.21
C SER A 406 -15.50 -15.08 -2.15
N LYS A 407 -14.62 -14.12 -1.85
CA LYS A 407 -13.19 -14.37 -1.64
C LYS A 407 -12.91 -15.27 -0.43
N LEU A 408 -13.69 -15.13 0.65
CA LEU A 408 -13.60 -16.00 1.82
C LEU A 408 -14.10 -17.43 1.51
N ALA A 409 -15.13 -17.57 0.67
CA ALA A 409 -15.62 -18.87 0.21
C ALA A 409 -14.55 -19.60 -0.62
N ILE A 410 -13.94 -18.93 -1.60
CA ILE A 410 -12.83 -19.49 -2.39
C ILE A 410 -11.68 -19.94 -1.48
N LYS A 411 -11.41 -19.18 -0.42
CA LYS A 411 -10.39 -19.53 0.58
C LYS A 411 -10.84 -20.60 1.59
N GLY A 412 -12.09 -21.06 1.55
CA GLY A 412 -12.64 -22.13 2.37
C GLY A 412 -12.96 -21.74 3.81
N PHE A 413 -13.26 -20.47 4.10
CA PHE A 413 -13.75 -20.00 5.41
C PHE A 413 -15.28 -20.07 5.53
N CYS A 414 -15.98 -20.05 4.40
CA CYS A 414 -17.44 -20.18 4.31
C CYS A 414 -17.83 -20.91 3.03
N ASP A 415 -19.12 -21.16 2.83
CA ASP A 415 -19.69 -21.52 1.54
C ASP A 415 -20.01 -20.28 0.68
N HIS A 416 -20.60 -20.48 -0.49
CA HIS A 416 -20.96 -19.40 -1.41
C HIS A 416 -22.04 -18.46 -0.85
N ASP A 417 -22.89 -18.95 0.05
CA ASP A 417 -23.95 -18.19 0.73
C ASP A 417 -23.41 -17.40 1.94
N GLY A 418 -22.15 -17.64 2.31
CA GLY A 418 -21.48 -17.01 3.44
C GLY A 418 -21.70 -17.73 4.78
N ASN A 419 -22.18 -19.00 4.77
CA ASN A 419 -22.24 -19.79 6.00
C ASN A 419 -20.84 -20.26 6.40
N PRO A 420 -20.39 -20.02 7.65
CA PRO A 420 -19.04 -20.37 8.07
C PRO A 420 -18.74 -21.86 7.92
N LYS A 421 -17.56 -22.20 7.43
CA LYS A 421 -17.03 -23.58 7.34
C LYS A 421 -15.76 -23.75 8.18
N SER A 422 -15.48 -24.98 8.59
CA SER A 422 -14.20 -25.35 9.18
C SER A 422 -13.09 -25.23 8.11
N LYS A 423 -12.00 -24.58 8.44
CA LYS A 423 -10.77 -24.57 7.64
C LYS A 423 -9.99 -25.86 7.91
N ALA A 424 -10.47 -26.98 7.39
CA ALA A 424 -9.94 -28.32 7.68
C ALA A 424 -8.42 -28.44 7.52
N SER A 425 -7.84 -27.78 6.49
CA SER A 425 -6.38 -27.76 6.26
C SER A 425 -5.58 -27.12 7.38
N TRP A 426 -6.21 -26.38 8.30
CA TRP A 426 -5.57 -25.73 9.43
C TRP A 426 -5.79 -26.47 10.76
N SER A 427 -6.57 -27.54 10.78
CA SER A 427 -6.83 -28.34 12.00
C SER A 427 -5.57 -28.99 12.56
N VAL A 428 -4.53 -29.16 11.76
CA VAL A 428 -3.21 -29.67 12.18
C VAL A 428 -2.36 -28.64 12.94
N LEU A 429 -2.74 -27.36 12.93
CA LEU A 429 -2.03 -26.29 13.62
C LEU A 429 -2.40 -26.25 15.12
N ASP A 430 -1.56 -25.60 15.94
CA ASP A 430 -1.90 -25.34 17.33
C ASP A 430 -3.11 -24.41 17.46
N ASP A 431 -3.90 -24.58 18.53
CA ASP A 431 -5.11 -23.78 18.78
C ASP A 431 -4.83 -22.28 18.73
N ILE A 432 -3.70 -21.86 19.34
CA ILE A 432 -3.24 -20.47 19.28
C ILE A 432 -3.00 -20.01 17.84
N GLN A 433 -2.37 -20.84 17.02
CA GLN A 433 -2.08 -20.52 15.63
C GLN A 433 -3.37 -20.38 14.82
N ILE A 434 -4.34 -21.27 15.02
CA ILE A 434 -5.65 -21.21 14.33
C ILE A 434 -6.33 -19.86 14.61
N VAL A 435 -6.44 -19.48 15.90
CA VAL A 435 -7.09 -18.23 16.30
C VAL A 435 -6.33 -17.01 15.81
N GLU A 436 -5.00 -17.00 15.95
CA GLU A 436 -4.13 -15.91 15.52
C GLU A 436 -4.23 -15.65 14.01
N LEU A 437 -4.28 -16.72 13.22
CA LEU A 437 -4.30 -16.65 11.77
C LEU A 437 -5.62 -16.17 11.20
N ILE A 438 -6.71 -16.77 11.66
CA ILE A 438 -8.03 -16.34 11.23
C ILE A 438 -8.30 -14.93 11.75
N GLY A 439 -7.86 -14.64 12.98
CA GLY A 439 -7.90 -13.29 13.55
C GLY A 439 -7.09 -12.27 12.74
N SER A 440 -5.93 -12.65 12.20
CA SER A 440 -5.11 -11.77 11.36
C SER A 440 -5.77 -11.47 10.01
N VAL A 441 -6.49 -12.43 9.43
CA VAL A 441 -7.30 -12.19 8.22
C VAL A 441 -8.38 -11.15 8.50
N TRP A 442 -9.09 -11.30 9.64
CA TRP A 442 -10.08 -10.32 10.08
C TRP A 442 -9.47 -8.94 10.29
N LEU A 443 -8.39 -8.83 11.06
CA LEU A 443 -7.72 -7.55 11.31
C LEU A 443 -7.27 -6.88 10.02
N GLY A 444 -6.74 -7.64 9.07
CA GLY A 444 -6.34 -7.11 7.77
C GLY A 444 -7.51 -6.46 7.03
N LEU A 445 -8.65 -7.13 6.96
CA LEU A 445 -9.86 -6.60 6.31
C LEU A 445 -10.45 -5.42 7.10
N HIS A 446 -10.57 -5.55 8.42
CA HIS A 446 -11.08 -4.51 9.30
C HIS A 446 -10.24 -3.22 9.21
N ASN A 447 -8.92 -3.34 9.25
CA ASN A 447 -8.02 -2.20 9.18
C ASN A 447 -8.04 -1.56 7.79
N TYR A 448 -8.05 -2.39 6.71
CA TYR A 448 -8.11 -1.87 5.36
C TYR A 448 -9.39 -1.06 5.11
N TYR A 449 -10.55 -1.56 5.53
CA TYR A 449 -11.85 -0.89 5.34
C TYR A 449 -12.28 -0.02 6.54
N SER A 450 -11.34 0.40 7.38
CA SER A 450 -11.62 1.26 8.54
C SER A 450 -12.29 2.59 8.17
N PHE A 451 -12.03 3.09 6.97
CA PHE A 451 -12.61 4.31 6.40
C PHE A 451 -14.00 4.12 5.77
N ALA A 452 -14.48 2.89 5.57
CA ALA A 452 -15.68 2.62 4.78
C ALA A 452 -16.96 3.17 5.43
N ASP A 453 -17.84 3.73 4.60
CA ASP A 453 -19.13 4.28 5.04
C ASP A 453 -20.09 3.18 5.52
N ASN A 454 -20.00 1.99 4.92
CA ASN A 454 -20.75 0.79 5.30
C ASN A 454 -19.96 -0.13 6.25
N ARG A 455 -19.17 0.42 7.14
CA ARG A 455 -18.30 -0.36 8.05
C ARG A 455 -19.10 -1.36 8.90
N CYS A 456 -20.35 -1.07 9.23
CA CYS A 456 -21.26 -1.99 9.95
C CYS A 456 -21.43 -3.33 9.21
N ASP A 457 -21.47 -3.31 7.86
CA ASP A 457 -21.66 -4.52 7.05
C ASP A 457 -20.48 -5.49 7.15
N LEU A 458 -19.30 -5.02 7.59
CA LEU A 458 -18.16 -5.89 7.91
C LEU A 458 -18.45 -6.83 9.08
N GLY A 459 -19.51 -6.60 9.85
CA GLY A 459 -20.01 -7.51 10.88
C GLY A 459 -20.27 -8.91 10.33
N ARG A 460 -20.75 -9.04 9.07
CA ARG A 460 -20.91 -10.33 8.39
C ARG A 460 -19.56 -11.04 8.19
N VAL A 461 -18.53 -10.31 7.78
CA VAL A 461 -17.18 -10.84 7.59
C VAL A 461 -16.58 -11.29 8.93
N GLN A 462 -16.75 -10.48 9.98
CA GLN A 462 -16.32 -10.82 11.35
C GLN A 462 -17.01 -12.10 11.84
N TYR A 463 -18.31 -12.20 11.65
CA TYR A 463 -19.09 -13.38 12.02
C TYR A 463 -18.57 -14.64 11.30
N ILE A 464 -18.39 -14.56 9.98
CA ILE A 464 -17.88 -15.67 9.17
C ILE A 464 -16.52 -16.15 9.72
N LEU A 465 -15.58 -15.25 9.95
CA LEU A 465 -14.23 -15.61 10.38
C LEU A 465 -14.19 -16.12 11.83
N LEU A 466 -14.95 -15.53 12.75
CA LEU A 466 -15.05 -16.00 14.13
C LEU A 466 -15.63 -17.42 14.19
N HIS A 467 -16.75 -17.65 13.49
CA HIS A 467 -17.37 -18.97 13.48
C HIS A 467 -16.58 -20.00 12.67
N SER A 468 -15.84 -19.59 11.63
CA SER A 468 -14.90 -20.47 10.95
C SER A 468 -13.76 -20.91 11.88
N ALA A 469 -13.24 -20.02 12.72
CA ALA A 469 -12.27 -20.36 13.76
C ALA A 469 -12.83 -21.34 14.77
N ALA A 470 -14.04 -21.08 15.28
CA ALA A 470 -14.71 -21.97 16.22
C ALA A 470 -14.97 -23.37 15.62
N LYS A 471 -15.45 -23.44 14.36
CA LYS A 471 -15.66 -24.71 13.63
C LYS A 471 -14.35 -25.45 13.36
N THR A 472 -13.25 -24.73 13.11
CA THR A 472 -11.92 -25.34 12.91
C THR A 472 -11.38 -25.96 14.20
N LEU A 473 -11.53 -25.27 15.34
CA LEU A 473 -11.19 -25.81 16.65
C LEU A 473 -12.08 -26.99 17.03
N ALA A 474 -13.40 -26.88 16.77
CA ALA A 474 -14.35 -27.97 17.00
C ALA A 474 -13.97 -29.22 16.19
N HIS A 475 -13.62 -29.06 14.92
CA HIS A 475 -13.15 -30.14 14.05
C HIS A 475 -11.87 -30.77 14.59
N LYS A 476 -10.86 -29.96 14.95
CA LYS A 476 -9.60 -30.44 15.52
C LYS A 476 -9.81 -31.30 16.78
N HIS A 477 -10.66 -30.83 17.69
CA HIS A 477 -10.93 -31.48 18.97
C HIS A 477 -12.10 -32.47 18.94
N ARG A 478 -12.62 -32.82 17.77
CA ARG A 478 -13.79 -33.71 17.58
C ARG A 478 -14.93 -33.35 18.52
N SER A 479 -15.28 -32.07 18.60
CA SER A 479 -16.29 -31.51 19.50
C SER A 479 -17.28 -30.62 18.75
N SER A 480 -18.32 -30.13 19.45
CA SER A 480 -19.29 -29.20 18.87
C SER A 480 -18.82 -27.74 19.00
N VAL A 481 -19.33 -26.88 18.13
CA VAL A 481 -19.07 -25.41 18.20
C VAL A 481 -19.54 -24.83 19.54
N LYS A 482 -20.67 -25.30 20.09
CA LYS A 482 -21.19 -24.89 21.40
C LYS A 482 -20.19 -25.21 22.52
N LYS A 483 -19.61 -26.42 22.53
CA LYS A 483 -18.58 -26.83 23.48
C LYS A 483 -17.29 -26.01 23.29
N THR A 484 -16.94 -25.66 22.06
CA THR A 484 -15.77 -24.82 21.75
C THR A 484 -15.93 -23.42 22.35
N PHE A 485 -17.09 -22.76 22.15
CA PHE A 485 -17.34 -21.46 22.79
C PHE A 485 -17.43 -21.55 24.32
N LYS A 486 -17.96 -22.66 24.88
CA LYS A 486 -17.95 -22.87 26.33
C LYS A 486 -16.51 -22.97 26.87
N ARG A 487 -15.59 -23.63 26.14
CA ARG A 487 -14.19 -23.83 26.53
C ARG A 487 -13.34 -22.56 26.38
N TYR A 488 -13.47 -21.85 25.27
CA TYR A 488 -12.58 -20.74 24.91
C TYR A 488 -13.22 -19.35 25.07
N GLY A 489 -14.48 -19.29 25.48
CA GLY A 489 -15.27 -18.05 25.58
C GLY A 489 -15.69 -17.48 24.21
N GLN A 490 -16.50 -16.41 24.23
CA GLN A 490 -17.06 -15.80 23.01
C GLN A 490 -15.98 -15.31 22.04
N ASN A 491 -14.84 -14.87 22.52
CA ASN A 491 -13.73 -14.38 21.71
C ASN A 491 -12.66 -15.45 21.41
N LEU A 492 -12.97 -16.73 21.62
CA LEU A 492 -12.05 -17.85 21.38
C LEU A 492 -10.65 -17.60 21.99
N THR A 493 -10.62 -17.32 23.26
CA THR A 493 -9.36 -17.03 23.99
C THR A 493 -8.62 -18.32 24.29
N VAL A 494 -7.46 -18.50 23.67
CA VAL A 494 -6.57 -19.63 23.88
C VAL A 494 -5.39 -19.22 24.75
N THR A 495 -5.11 -19.99 25.79
CA THR A 495 -4.03 -19.75 26.74
C THR A 495 -3.03 -20.90 26.70
N VAL A 496 -1.76 -20.62 26.51
CA VAL A 496 -0.67 -21.59 26.65
C VAL A 496 -0.01 -21.39 28.00
N LYS A 497 0.14 -22.49 28.73
CA LYS A 497 0.83 -22.54 30.01
C LYS A 497 2.18 -23.24 29.83
N ASP A 498 3.19 -22.85 30.60
CA ASP A 498 4.47 -23.58 30.69
C ASP A 498 4.34 -24.81 31.61
N LYS A 499 5.40 -25.59 31.72
CA LYS A 499 5.48 -26.78 32.59
C LYS A 499 5.08 -26.46 34.05
N ASP A 500 5.38 -25.24 34.51
CA ASP A 500 5.04 -24.74 35.86
C ASP A 500 3.64 -24.08 35.92
N SER A 501 2.73 -24.40 35.00
CA SER A 501 1.36 -23.85 34.91
C SER A 501 1.27 -22.32 34.78
N LYS A 502 2.41 -21.61 34.59
CA LYS A 502 2.44 -20.17 34.35
C LYS A 502 1.98 -19.86 32.93
N VAL A 503 1.14 -18.82 32.79
CA VAL A 503 0.65 -18.35 31.48
C VAL A 503 1.80 -17.74 30.71
N VAL A 504 2.21 -18.42 29.62
CA VAL A 504 3.28 -17.94 28.71
C VAL A 504 2.73 -17.08 27.59
N ARG A 505 1.55 -17.43 27.08
CA ARG A 505 0.92 -16.73 25.96
C ARG A 505 -0.60 -16.85 26.01
N LYS A 506 -1.29 -15.71 25.80
CA LYS A 506 -2.74 -15.65 25.69
C LYS A 506 -3.10 -14.94 24.39
N ILE A 507 -3.91 -15.57 23.56
CA ILE A 507 -4.40 -15.00 22.30
C ILE A 507 -5.91 -15.17 22.22
N ALA A 508 -6.60 -14.14 21.78
CA ALA A 508 -8.02 -14.16 21.51
C ALA A 508 -8.28 -13.71 20.08
N PHE A 509 -9.39 -14.16 19.49
CA PHE A 509 -9.86 -13.58 18.24
C PHE A 509 -10.15 -12.10 18.47
N PRO A 510 -9.64 -11.19 17.60
CA PRO A 510 -9.72 -9.75 17.81
C PRO A 510 -11.12 -9.20 17.45
N TYR A 511 -12.12 -9.68 18.19
CA TYR A 511 -13.52 -9.29 18.00
C TYR A 511 -13.73 -7.79 18.25
N LYS A 512 -14.48 -7.14 17.39
CA LYS A 512 -14.86 -5.73 17.51
C LYS A 512 -16.36 -5.64 17.81
N PRO A 513 -16.76 -5.23 19.02
CA PRO A 513 -18.18 -5.22 19.43
C PRO A 513 -19.00 -4.17 18.69
N SER A 514 -18.37 -3.08 18.25
CA SER A 514 -19.01 -2.02 17.47
C SER A 514 -18.21 -1.74 16.21
N LEU A 515 -18.90 -1.73 15.08
CA LEU A 515 -18.39 -1.37 13.77
C LEU A 515 -19.10 -0.12 13.24
N THR A 516 -19.53 0.77 14.15
CA THR A 516 -20.25 1.98 13.79
C THR A 516 -19.38 2.98 13.03
N ARG A 517 -20.01 3.78 12.18
CA ARG A 517 -19.43 4.77 11.27
C ARG A 517 -18.85 6.01 11.98
N GLN A 518 -18.49 6.00 13.23
CA GLN A 518 -18.26 7.24 13.99
C GLN A 518 -17.03 8.07 13.59
N LYS A 519 -15.99 7.49 12.97
CA LYS A 519 -14.82 8.22 12.45
C LYS A 519 -14.21 7.47 11.29
N PHE A 520 -13.85 8.21 10.23
CA PHE A 520 -13.03 7.67 9.16
C PHE A 520 -11.59 7.53 9.66
N GLU A 521 -11.11 6.32 9.76
CA GLU A 521 -9.73 6.03 10.14
C GLU A 521 -8.97 5.59 8.91
N PHE A 522 -8.19 6.50 8.33
CA PHE A 522 -7.22 6.14 7.32
C PHE A 522 -5.91 5.76 7.99
N MET A 523 -5.36 4.61 7.61
CA MET A 523 -4.02 4.21 8.02
C MET A 523 -2.99 4.97 7.18
N THR A 524 -2.88 6.26 7.44
CA THR A 524 -1.83 7.09 6.87
C THR A 524 -0.63 7.04 7.81
N HIS A 525 0.56 6.87 7.26
CA HIS A 525 1.78 7.11 8.02
C HIS A 525 1.76 8.56 8.50
N SER A 526 2.19 8.80 9.74
CA SER A 526 2.13 10.13 10.34
C SER A 526 2.80 11.16 9.43
N GLU A 527 2.15 12.29 9.24
CA GLU A 527 2.62 13.43 8.42
C GLU A 527 3.91 14.07 8.95
N THR A 528 4.50 13.50 10.00
CA THR A 528 5.68 14.01 10.70
C THR A 528 6.97 13.29 10.35
N VAL A 529 7.12 12.75 9.15
CA VAL A 529 8.46 12.40 8.69
C VAL A 529 9.10 13.67 8.14
N ASN A 530 9.64 14.48 9.05
CA ASN A 530 10.62 15.50 8.68
C ASN A 530 11.71 14.83 7.85
N ASP A 531 12.31 15.53 6.89
CA ASP A 531 13.43 15.02 6.06
C ASP A 531 14.55 14.36 6.89
N GLY A 532 14.78 14.81 8.12
CA GLY A 532 15.66 14.16 9.10
C GLY A 532 15.22 12.77 9.55
N GLY A 533 13.94 12.40 9.45
CA GLY A 533 13.43 11.09 9.87
C GLY A 533 13.90 9.93 9.00
N ARG A 534 14.01 10.14 7.67
CA ARG A 534 14.51 9.12 6.73
C ARG A 534 15.98 8.83 6.97
N LEU A 535 16.81 9.86 7.06
CA LEU A 535 18.24 9.73 7.35
C LEU A 535 18.44 9.02 8.70
N GLN A 536 17.71 9.41 9.75
CA GLN A 536 17.77 8.76 11.06
C GLN A 536 17.32 7.28 10.99
N THR A 537 16.30 6.97 10.18
CA THR A 537 15.86 5.59 9.98
C THR A 537 16.94 4.76 9.29
N PHE A 538 17.60 5.30 8.27
CA PHE A 538 18.70 4.64 7.59
C PHE A 538 19.90 4.42 8.52
N ILE A 539 20.28 5.41 9.29
CA ILE A 539 21.33 5.29 10.30
C ILE A 539 20.98 4.24 11.34
N LYS A 540 19.74 4.23 11.87
CA LYS A 540 19.27 3.22 12.82
C LYS A 540 19.29 1.81 12.22
N LEU A 541 18.90 1.62 10.98
CA LEU A 541 18.96 0.32 10.31
C LEU A 541 20.40 -0.17 10.20
N ARG A 542 21.30 0.69 9.77
CA ARG A 542 22.74 0.38 9.63
C ARG A 542 23.37 0.04 10.98
N THR A 543 23.16 0.85 12.02
CA THR A 543 23.73 0.65 13.36
C THR A 543 23.16 -0.56 14.09
N ARG A 544 21.97 -1.02 13.74
CA ARG A 544 21.34 -2.25 14.27
C ARG A 544 21.79 -3.53 13.53
N SER A 545 22.53 -3.39 12.45
CA SER A 545 23.02 -4.55 11.71
C SER A 545 23.96 -5.37 12.56
N LYS A 546 23.78 -6.70 12.50
CA LYS A 546 24.63 -7.68 13.20
C LYS A 546 25.65 -8.33 12.25
N LEU A 547 25.78 -7.83 11.03
CA LEU A 547 26.68 -8.39 10.00
C LEU A 547 28.15 -8.42 10.46
N PHE A 548 28.53 -7.49 11.33
CA PHE A 548 29.90 -7.38 11.86
C PHE A 548 30.02 -7.83 13.33
N SER A 549 28.97 -8.49 13.87
CA SER A 549 29.01 -9.01 15.23
C SER A 549 29.71 -10.37 15.26
N PRO A 550 30.38 -10.75 16.35
CA PRO A 550 30.98 -12.07 16.50
C PRO A 550 29.95 -13.19 16.36
N CYS A 551 30.43 -14.40 16.02
CA CYS A 551 29.62 -15.61 15.99
C CYS A 551 28.96 -15.83 17.36
N CYS A 552 27.63 -15.96 17.38
CA CYS A 552 26.87 -16.16 18.64
C CYS A 552 27.09 -17.56 19.25
N ILE A 553 27.80 -18.48 18.61
CA ILE A 553 28.07 -19.84 19.05
C ILE A 553 29.50 -19.97 19.58
N CYS A 554 30.51 -19.61 18.79
CA CYS A 554 31.91 -19.82 19.11
C CYS A 554 32.70 -18.52 19.37
N GLY A 555 32.10 -17.34 19.14
CA GLY A 555 32.75 -16.05 19.34
C GLY A 555 33.69 -15.61 18.21
N GLU A 556 33.86 -16.41 17.14
CA GLU A 556 34.67 -16.11 15.97
C GLU A 556 34.22 -14.78 15.33
N THR A 557 35.17 -13.98 14.85
CA THR A 557 34.89 -12.67 14.23
C THR A 557 35.02 -12.69 12.72
N GLU A 558 35.64 -13.71 12.14
CA GLU A 558 35.85 -13.83 10.70
C GLU A 558 34.75 -14.67 10.04
N ASN A 559 34.55 -14.42 8.76
CA ASN A 559 33.58 -15.14 7.93
C ASN A 559 32.18 -15.24 8.54
N ILE A 560 31.70 -14.15 9.13
CA ILE A 560 30.38 -14.08 9.76
C ILE A 560 29.28 -14.04 8.68
N GLU A 561 28.32 -14.94 8.85
CA GLU A 561 27.13 -15.09 8.02
C GLU A 561 25.86 -14.89 8.86
N MET A 562 24.83 -14.35 8.24
CA MET A 562 23.54 -14.15 8.92
C MET A 562 22.63 -15.35 8.75
N HIS A 563 22.45 -16.13 9.82
CA HIS A 563 21.58 -17.29 9.83
C HIS A 563 20.16 -16.96 10.27
N HIS A 564 19.16 -17.47 9.53
CA HIS A 564 17.74 -17.34 9.86
C HIS A 564 17.28 -18.46 10.80
N VAL A 565 16.95 -18.10 12.05
CA VAL A 565 16.74 -19.03 13.19
C VAL A 565 15.61 -20.06 13.02
N LYS A 566 14.66 -19.85 12.11
CA LYS A 566 13.70 -20.90 11.75
C LYS A 566 13.97 -21.40 10.34
N HIS A 567 14.73 -22.47 10.27
CA HIS A 567 15.08 -23.12 9.02
C HIS A 567 13.88 -23.89 8.44
N ILE A 568 13.59 -23.66 7.16
CA ILE A 568 12.52 -24.34 6.42
C ILE A 568 12.74 -25.86 6.36
N ARG A 569 13.99 -26.32 6.46
CA ARG A 569 14.39 -27.72 6.36
C ARG A 569 13.75 -28.63 7.42
N LYS A 570 13.55 -28.13 8.65
CA LYS A 570 12.93 -28.91 9.74
C LYS A 570 11.40 -28.99 9.65
N ILE A 571 10.79 -28.18 8.81
CA ILE A 571 9.34 -28.21 8.63
C ILE A 571 8.94 -29.41 7.76
N GLY A 572 9.93 -30.09 7.13
CA GLY A 572 9.74 -31.24 6.23
C GLY A 572 9.18 -30.85 4.87
N GLU A 573 9.53 -31.60 3.85
CA GLU A 573 9.06 -31.36 2.45
C GLU A 573 7.54 -31.51 2.30
N LYS A 574 6.89 -32.21 3.23
CA LYS A 574 5.44 -32.43 3.27
C LYS A 574 4.65 -31.22 3.76
N VAL A 575 5.30 -30.23 4.39
CA VAL A 575 4.63 -29.03 4.92
C VAL A 575 4.45 -28.00 3.83
N LYS A 576 3.26 -27.93 3.28
CA LYS A 576 2.82 -26.96 2.27
C LYS A 576 1.90 -25.90 2.92
N GLY A 577 1.68 -24.82 2.23
CA GLY A 577 0.70 -23.79 2.63
C GLY A 577 1.17 -22.91 3.77
N PHE A 578 0.31 -22.71 4.76
CA PHE A 578 0.46 -21.68 5.78
C PHE A 578 1.62 -21.91 6.76
N THR A 579 1.88 -23.13 7.22
CA THR A 579 2.99 -23.43 8.13
C THR A 579 4.34 -23.11 7.47
N LEU A 580 4.46 -23.35 6.17
CA LEU A 580 5.62 -22.91 5.37
C LEU A 580 5.68 -21.38 5.30
N THR A 581 4.55 -20.72 5.16
CA THR A 581 4.46 -19.24 5.15
C THR A 581 4.86 -18.65 6.51
N MET A 582 4.42 -19.24 7.62
CA MET A 582 4.81 -18.79 8.96
C MET A 582 6.28 -19.02 9.27
N ALA A 583 6.85 -20.13 8.83
CA ALA A 583 8.29 -20.35 8.92
C ALA A 583 9.08 -19.32 8.11
N LYS A 584 8.56 -18.94 6.93
CA LYS A 584 9.12 -17.88 6.10
C LYS A 584 8.98 -16.47 6.72
N ILE A 585 7.97 -16.24 7.55
CA ILE A 585 7.72 -14.95 8.21
C ILE A 585 8.53 -14.78 9.50
N ASN A 586 8.93 -15.85 10.19
CA ASN A 586 9.68 -15.76 11.43
C ASN A 586 11.18 -15.53 11.17
N ARG A 587 11.59 -14.28 11.32
CA ARG A 587 12.81 -13.71 10.72
C ARG A 587 13.85 -13.28 11.74
N LYS A 588 13.90 -13.93 12.91
CA LYS A 588 15.03 -13.76 13.82
C LYS A 588 16.30 -14.24 13.13
N GLN A 589 17.29 -13.36 13.10
CA GLN A 589 18.59 -13.64 12.53
C GLN A 589 19.66 -13.56 13.60
N VAL A 590 20.65 -14.43 13.48
CA VAL A 590 21.82 -14.47 14.36
C VAL A 590 23.09 -14.48 13.52
N PRO A 591 24.15 -13.78 13.96
CA PRO A 591 25.48 -13.87 13.34
C PRO A 591 26.11 -15.21 13.72
N VAL A 592 26.61 -15.94 12.76
CA VAL A 592 27.35 -17.20 12.93
C VAL A 592 28.53 -17.23 11.96
N CYS A 593 29.65 -17.82 12.35
CA CYS A 593 30.71 -18.08 11.39
C CYS A 593 30.30 -19.18 10.42
N HIS A 594 30.98 -19.30 9.30
CA HIS A 594 30.67 -20.26 8.24
C HIS A 594 30.59 -21.70 8.78
N ASP A 595 31.53 -22.12 9.62
CA ASP A 595 31.58 -23.48 10.18
C ASP A 595 30.40 -23.77 11.10
N CYS A 596 30.04 -22.81 11.96
CA CYS A 596 28.85 -22.93 12.81
C CYS A 596 27.57 -22.91 11.96
N HIS A 597 27.53 -22.16 10.86
CA HIS A 597 26.40 -22.13 9.94
C HIS A 597 26.18 -23.49 9.27
N VAL A 598 27.26 -24.12 8.76
CA VAL A 598 27.22 -25.49 8.22
C VAL A 598 26.76 -26.49 9.27
N LYS A 599 27.28 -26.41 10.51
CA LYS A 599 26.88 -27.28 11.64
C LYS A 599 25.39 -27.13 11.96
N ILE A 600 24.82 -25.92 11.91
CA ILE A 600 23.38 -25.68 12.08
C ILE A 600 22.59 -26.37 10.97
N HIS A 601 23.02 -26.21 9.73
CA HIS A 601 22.35 -26.85 8.58
C HIS A 601 22.41 -28.37 8.63
N ASN A 602 23.47 -28.94 9.21
CA ASN A 602 23.64 -30.38 9.44
C ASN A 602 22.92 -30.88 10.70
N GLY A 603 22.19 -30.00 11.42
CA GLY A 603 21.36 -30.38 12.56
C GLY A 603 22.10 -30.54 13.87
N LYS A 604 23.41 -30.22 13.98
CA LYS A 604 24.22 -30.41 15.17
C LYS A 604 23.72 -29.61 16.41
N TYR A 605 22.97 -28.53 16.18
CA TYR A 605 22.40 -27.69 17.25
C TYR A 605 20.88 -27.84 17.34
N ASP A 606 20.32 -28.94 16.83
CA ASP A 606 18.91 -29.21 16.85
C ASP A 606 18.39 -29.38 18.30
N GLY A 607 17.26 -28.75 18.62
CA GLY A 607 16.65 -28.79 19.93
C GLY A 607 17.24 -27.81 20.98
N LEU A 608 18.37 -27.16 20.68
CA LEU A 608 18.92 -26.14 21.59
C LEU A 608 18.14 -24.82 21.49
N LYS A 609 17.85 -24.21 22.65
CA LYS A 609 17.23 -22.89 22.73
C LYS A 609 18.29 -21.83 22.42
N LEU A 610 17.89 -20.79 21.66
CA LEU A 610 18.73 -19.60 21.37
C LEU A 610 19.34 -18.95 22.63
N SER A 611 18.66 -19.04 23.77
CA SER A 611 19.15 -18.52 25.05
C SER A 611 20.36 -19.27 25.62
N LYS A 612 20.68 -20.45 25.07
CA LYS A 612 21.89 -21.21 25.42
C LYS A 612 23.13 -20.73 24.66
N PHE A 613 22.94 -19.95 23.60
CA PHE A 613 24.03 -19.30 22.88
C PHE A 613 24.26 -17.92 23.51
N ALA A 614 25.47 -17.68 23.99
CA ALA A 614 25.85 -16.38 24.52
C ALA A 614 25.82 -15.36 23.36
N LEU A 615 24.70 -14.65 23.21
CA LEU A 615 24.71 -13.43 22.39
C LEU A 615 25.65 -12.46 23.10
N PRO A 616 26.74 -12.00 22.47
CA PRO A 616 27.59 -10.99 23.09
C PRO A 616 26.69 -9.82 23.47
N LYS A 617 26.69 -9.44 24.76
CA LYS A 617 26.02 -8.21 25.17
C LYS A 617 26.67 -7.09 24.34
N LEU A 618 25.91 -6.48 23.46
CA LEU A 618 26.34 -5.27 22.77
C LEU A 618 26.79 -4.31 23.88
N ALA A 619 28.08 -4.02 23.94
CA ALA A 619 28.58 -2.96 24.77
C ALA A 619 27.76 -1.71 24.41
N LYS A 620 27.10 -1.13 25.39
CA LYS A 620 26.44 0.16 25.25
C LYS A 620 27.57 1.15 24.98
N ALA A 621 27.70 1.54 23.69
CA ALA A 621 28.48 2.69 23.29
C ALA A 621 27.54 3.91 23.21
#